data_0ac70f9ad3fcd7280fc4d4379771d6db
#
_entry.id   0ac70f9ad3fcd7280fc4d4379771d6db
#
_cell.length_a   1.000
_cell.length_b   1.000
_cell.length_c   1.000
_cell.angle_alpha   90.00
_cell.angle_beta   90.00
_cell.angle_gamma   90.00
#
_symmetry.space_group_name_H-M   'P 1'
#
loop_
_entity.id
_entity.type
_entity.pdbx_description
1 polymer ?
#
loop_
_entity_poly.entity_id
_entity_poly.type
_entity_poly.pdbx_seq_one_letter_code
_entity_poly.pdbx_strand_id
1 'polypeptide(L)'
;MNKIELTQGKSAIVDADDFDRVNEFKWQYNKKRTGYARRIQHIGMKDGKRIKKNIYMHRFIIGVEDSKVHVDHINHDTLDNRKSNLRLCTHVENMRNRKIQKGGSSKCKGVYKRRDNRVKPFTAQITFNYKNIYLGYFATEREAAIAYNKAALHYFGEFALLNDVSENSLK
;
A
#
# COMPACT_ATOMS: atom_id res chain seq x y z
N MET A 1 -12.62 7.63 -17.97
CA MET A 1 -11.36 7.37 -17.25
C MET A 1 -10.24 7.44 -18.28
N ASN A 2 -9.27 8.31 -18.04
CA ASN A 2 -8.16 8.49 -18.95
C ASN A 2 -7.06 7.50 -18.63
N LYS A 3 -6.53 6.81 -19.65
CA LYS A 3 -5.50 5.80 -19.52
C LYS A 3 -4.22 6.27 -20.18
N ILE A 4 -3.11 6.09 -19.49
CA ILE A 4 -1.76 6.31 -20.00
C ILE A 4 -1.14 4.95 -20.31
N GLU A 5 -0.78 4.73 -21.57
CA GLU A 5 -0.14 3.50 -22.01
C GLU A 5 1.27 3.34 -21.42
N LEU A 6 1.54 2.13 -20.94
CA LEU A 6 2.82 1.73 -20.36
C LEU A 6 3.46 0.63 -21.20
N THR A 7 4.72 0.34 -20.94
CA THR A 7 5.35 -0.87 -21.50
C THR A 7 4.67 -2.14 -20.98
N GLN A 8 4.84 -3.26 -21.69
CA GLN A 8 4.33 -4.61 -21.35
C GLN A 8 2.80 -4.71 -21.39
N GLY A 9 2.13 -3.92 -22.25
CA GLY A 9 0.67 -3.96 -22.44
C GLY A 9 -0.11 -3.56 -21.18
N LYS A 10 0.51 -2.76 -20.28
CA LYS A 10 -0.16 -2.20 -19.11
C LYS A 10 -0.58 -0.76 -19.38
N SER A 11 -1.56 -0.30 -18.60
CA SER A 11 -1.98 1.11 -18.60
C SER A 11 -2.16 1.60 -17.18
N ALA A 12 -1.91 2.87 -16.94
CA ALA A 12 -2.18 3.57 -15.69
C ALA A 12 -3.41 4.47 -15.85
N ILE A 13 -4.22 4.58 -14.80
CA ILE A 13 -5.40 5.43 -14.75
C ILE A 13 -5.00 6.78 -14.12
N VAL A 14 -5.44 7.87 -14.72
CA VAL A 14 -5.23 9.24 -14.25
C VAL A 14 -6.52 10.06 -14.34
N ASP A 15 -6.58 11.17 -13.62
CA ASP A 15 -7.65 12.15 -13.78
C ASP A 15 -7.55 12.88 -15.12
N ALA A 16 -8.68 13.43 -15.60
CA ALA A 16 -8.72 14.17 -16.86
C ALA A 16 -7.77 15.38 -16.85
N ASP A 17 -7.73 16.10 -15.74
CA ASP A 17 -6.92 17.31 -15.58
C ASP A 17 -5.41 17.02 -15.61
N ASP A 18 -5.01 15.79 -15.31
CA ASP A 18 -3.60 15.38 -15.30
C ASP A 18 -3.18 14.70 -16.61
N PHE A 19 -4.16 14.32 -17.46
CA PHE A 19 -3.89 13.47 -18.61
C PHE A 19 -2.87 14.09 -19.57
N ASP A 20 -3.07 15.32 -20.01
CA ASP A 20 -2.22 15.94 -21.03
C ASP A 20 -0.78 16.04 -20.55
N ARG A 21 -0.56 16.59 -19.35
CA ARG A 21 0.80 16.74 -18.80
C ARG A 21 1.50 15.41 -18.49
N VAL A 22 0.74 14.36 -18.19
CA VAL A 22 1.30 13.02 -17.97
C VAL A 22 1.61 12.35 -19.30
N ASN A 23 0.73 12.52 -20.30
CA ASN A 23 0.84 11.90 -21.62
C ASN A 23 1.96 12.49 -22.50
N GLU A 24 2.51 13.66 -22.14
CA GLU A 24 3.73 14.21 -22.77
C GLU A 24 4.94 13.28 -22.66
N PHE A 25 4.94 12.34 -21.70
CA PHE A 25 6.07 11.47 -21.42
C PHE A 25 5.76 10.01 -21.70
N LYS A 26 6.78 9.26 -22.13
CA LYS A 26 6.70 7.80 -22.23
C LYS A 26 6.97 7.16 -20.87
N TRP A 27 6.01 6.39 -20.37
CA TRP A 27 6.06 5.70 -19.10
C TRP A 27 6.31 4.21 -19.27
N GLN A 28 6.97 3.62 -18.27
CA GLN A 28 7.30 2.20 -18.23
C GLN A 28 6.64 1.55 -17.02
N TYR A 29 6.16 0.32 -17.21
CA TYR A 29 5.75 -0.52 -16.10
C TYR A 29 6.96 -1.15 -15.42
N ASN A 30 7.15 -0.89 -14.10
CA ASN A 30 8.27 -1.43 -13.34
C ASN A 30 7.86 -2.69 -12.56
N LYS A 31 7.93 -3.86 -13.21
CA LYS A 31 7.57 -5.15 -12.60
C LYS A 31 8.46 -5.55 -11.41
N LYS A 32 9.73 -5.10 -11.35
CA LYS A 32 10.75 -5.60 -10.39
C LYS A 32 10.47 -5.25 -8.92
N ARG A 33 9.56 -4.31 -8.60
CA ARG A 33 9.21 -3.99 -7.22
C ARG A 33 7.70 -4.19 -6.98
N THR A 34 6.90 -3.19 -7.28
CA THR A 34 5.48 -3.16 -6.90
C THR A 34 4.57 -2.85 -8.08
N GLY A 35 5.10 -2.85 -9.31
CA GLY A 35 4.31 -2.61 -10.50
C GLY A 35 3.96 -1.13 -10.74
N TYR A 36 4.79 -0.19 -10.27
CA TYR A 36 4.55 1.23 -10.50
C TYR A 36 4.80 1.68 -11.95
N ALA A 37 4.04 2.68 -12.40
CA ALA A 37 4.37 3.46 -13.58
C ALA A 37 5.52 4.42 -13.26
N ARG A 38 6.61 4.38 -14.06
CA ARG A 38 7.79 5.26 -13.91
C ARG A 38 8.33 5.68 -15.26
N ARG A 39 9.07 6.77 -15.29
CA ARG A 39 9.99 7.14 -16.39
C ARG A 39 11.40 7.36 -15.88
N ILE A 40 12.36 7.26 -16.78
CA ILE A 40 13.77 7.54 -16.49
C ILE A 40 14.09 8.91 -17.06
N GLN A 41 14.60 9.80 -16.23
CA GLN A 41 15.10 11.12 -16.61
C GLN A 41 16.63 11.13 -16.51
N HIS A 42 17.29 11.63 -17.56
CA HIS A 42 18.72 11.92 -17.52
C HIS A 42 18.92 13.30 -16.91
N ILE A 43 19.70 13.39 -15.82
CA ILE A 43 19.89 14.62 -15.04
C ILE A 43 21.33 15.16 -15.10
N GLY A 44 22.20 14.53 -15.89
CA GLY A 44 23.58 14.98 -16.07
C GLY A 44 24.56 13.85 -16.35
N MET A 45 25.84 14.21 -16.26
CA MET A 45 26.96 13.28 -16.39
C MET A 45 27.85 13.34 -15.16
N LYS A 46 28.38 12.19 -14.70
CA LYS A 46 29.40 12.09 -13.67
C LYS A 46 30.38 11.00 -14.07
N ASP A 47 31.67 11.32 -14.06
CA ASP A 47 32.76 10.40 -14.43
C ASP A 47 32.51 9.67 -15.76
N GLY A 48 32.07 10.42 -16.80
CA GLY A 48 31.76 9.88 -18.12
C GLY A 48 30.46 9.03 -18.19
N LYS A 49 29.73 8.87 -17.07
CA LYS A 49 28.51 8.09 -17.00
C LYS A 49 27.25 8.98 -16.85
N ARG A 50 26.20 8.62 -17.57
CA ARG A 50 24.91 9.32 -17.48
C ARG A 50 24.25 9.08 -16.11
N ILE A 51 23.95 10.15 -15.38
CA ILE A 51 23.17 10.09 -14.14
C ILE A 51 21.70 9.98 -14.52
N LYS A 52 21.01 9.00 -13.93
CA LYS A 52 19.59 8.70 -14.19
C LYS A 52 18.77 8.86 -12.92
N LYS A 53 17.64 9.57 -13.01
CA LYS A 53 16.64 9.70 -11.94
C LYS A 53 15.37 8.93 -12.35
N ASN A 54 14.84 8.10 -11.46
CA ASN A 54 13.52 7.50 -11.65
C ASN A 54 12.45 8.49 -11.21
N ILE A 55 11.53 8.81 -12.09
CA ILE A 55 10.34 9.61 -11.79
C ILE A 55 9.15 8.66 -11.77
N TYR A 56 8.48 8.55 -10.63
CA TYR A 56 7.29 7.74 -10.47
C TYR A 56 6.03 8.59 -10.76
N MET A 57 5.05 8.02 -11.48
CA MET A 57 3.86 8.74 -11.94
C MET A 57 3.04 9.33 -10.79
N HIS A 58 2.76 8.57 -9.74
CA HIS A 58 2.05 9.05 -8.56
C HIS A 58 2.73 10.27 -7.90
N ARG A 59 4.07 10.27 -7.82
CA ARG A 59 4.83 11.39 -7.27
C ARG A 59 4.80 12.60 -8.19
N PHE A 60 4.88 12.37 -9.52
CA PHE A 60 4.79 13.42 -10.54
C PHE A 60 3.42 14.10 -10.50
N ILE A 61 2.34 13.33 -10.36
CA ILE A 61 0.96 13.85 -10.29
C ILE A 61 0.76 14.72 -9.04
N ILE A 62 1.21 14.25 -7.88
CA ILE A 62 1.08 14.97 -6.60
C ILE A 62 2.09 16.14 -6.50
N GLY A 63 3.14 16.18 -7.33
CA GLY A 63 4.14 17.23 -7.29
C GLY A 63 5.15 17.12 -6.14
N VAL A 64 5.39 15.89 -5.63
CA VAL A 64 6.28 15.66 -4.48
C VAL A 64 7.67 15.22 -4.95
N GLU A 65 8.67 16.03 -4.64
CA GLU A 65 10.08 15.71 -4.92
C GLU A 65 10.84 15.19 -3.68
N ASP A 66 10.49 15.65 -2.47
CA ASP A 66 11.16 15.23 -1.23
C ASP A 66 11.03 13.71 -1.03
N SER A 67 12.17 13.01 -1.00
CA SER A 67 12.24 11.56 -0.82
C SER A 67 11.72 11.06 0.53
N LYS A 68 11.67 11.94 1.55
CA LYS A 68 11.16 11.62 2.90
C LYS A 68 9.63 11.55 2.93
N VAL A 69 8.96 12.25 2.01
CA VAL A 69 7.51 12.21 1.88
C VAL A 69 7.13 11.02 1.00
N HIS A 70 6.29 10.14 1.51
CA HIS A 70 5.75 9.01 0.77
C HIS A 70 4.41 9.39 0.12
N VAL A 71 4.12 8.74 -1.01
CA VAL A 71 2.78 8.77 -1.64
C VAL A 71 2.25 7.34 -1.63
N ASP A 72 1.11 7.14 -0.99
CA ASP A 72 0.45 5.85 -0.86
C ASP A 72 -0.74 5.75 -1.82
N HIS A 73 -1.01 4.53 -2.33
CA HIS A 73 -2.21 4.21 -3.09
C HIS A 73 -3.25 3.59 -2.14
N ILE A 74 -4.33 4.31 -1.89
CA ILE A 74 -5.35 3.95 -0.89
C ILE A 74 -5.94 2.55 -1.19
N ASN A 75 -6.25 2.26 -2.44
CA ASN A 75 -6.81 0.98 -2.88
C ASN A 75 -5.77 -0.12 -3.17
N HIS A 76 -4.46 0.16 -2.98
CA HIS A 76 -3.32 -0.71 -3.31
C HIS A 76 -3.15 -1.05 -4.80
N ASP A 77 -3.87 -0.42 -5.71
CA ASP A 77 -3.60 -0.49 -7.15
C ASP A 77 -2.59 0.58 -7.53
N THR A 78 -1.35 0.16 -7.75
CA THR A 78 -0.22 1.05 -8.06
C THR A 78 -0.29 1.69 -9.46
N LEU A 79 -1.26 1.29 -10.27
CA LEU A 79 -1.56 1.86 -11.58
C LEU A 79 -2.77 2.80 -11.57
N ASP A 80 -3.53 2.87 -10.49
CA ASP A 80 -4.58 3.87 -10.29
C ASP A 80 -3.99 5.13 -9.67
N ASN A 81 -3.54 6.05 -10.53
CA ASN A 81 -2.86 7.28 -10.14
C ASN A 81 -3.80 8.50 -10.10
N ARG A 82 -5.10 8.30 -9.91
CA ARG A 82 -6.04 9.39 -9.66
C ARG A 82 -5.74 10.04 -8.31
N LYS A 83 -5.88 11.36 -8.23
CA LYS A 83 -5.63 12.11 -6.97
C LYS A 83 -6.50 11.62 -5.81
N SER A 84 -7.74 11.20 -6.10
CA SER A 84 -8.64 10.61 -5.10
C SER A 84 -8.14 9.29 -4.50
N ASN A 85 -7.23 8.59 -5.18
CA ASN A 85 -6.59 7.35 -4.72
C ASN A 85 -5.17 7.56 -4.18
N LEU A 86 -4.63 8.76 -4.28
CA LEU A 86 -3.28 9.09 -3.82
C LEU A 86 -3.34 9.94 -2.56
N ARG A 87 -2.53 9.61 -1.56
CA ARG A 87 -2.38 10.43 -0.36
C ARG A 87 -0.92 10.56 0.05
N LEU A 88 -0.59 11.72 0.62
CA LEU A 88 0.70 11.93 1.24
C LEU A 88 0.74 11.20 2.59
N CYS A 89 1.87 10.59 2.89
CA CYS A 89 2.05 9.88 4.14
C CYS A 89 3.52 9.86 4.57
N THR A 90 3.73 9.64 5.85
CA THR A 90 5.03 9.27 6.40
C THR A 90 5.36 7.81 6.08
N HIS A 91 6.62 7.42 6.28
CA HIS A 91 7.00 6.00 6.14
C HIS A 91 6.18 5.09 7.07
N VAL A 92 5.93 5.53 8.31
CA VAL A 92 5.17 4.77 9.31
C VAL A 92 3.72 4.56 8.89
N GLU A 93 3.06 5.61 8.40
CA GLU A 93 1.68 5.53 7.89
C GLU A 93 1.57 4.62 6.67
N ASN A 94 2.51 4.71 5.73
CA ASN A 94 2.57 3.81 4.59
C ASN A 94 2.71 2.34 5.02
N MET A 95 3.52 2.06 6.06
CA MET A 95 3.63 0.71 6.62
C MET A 95 2.34 0.22 7.27
N ARG A 96 1.51 1.11 7.84
CA ARG A 96 0.19 0.77 8.42
C ARG A 96 -0.79 0.28 7.36
N ASN A 97 -0.76 0.87 6.15
CA ASN A 97 -1.57 0.45 4.99
C ASN A 97 -1.04 -0.80 4.28
N ARG A 98 0.11 -1.36 4.67
CA ARG A 98 0.71 -2.50 3.98
C ARG A 98 -0.12 -3.77 4.15
N LYS A 99 -0.33 -4.50 3.04
CA LYS A 99 -0.97 -5.83 3.03
C LYS A 99 -0.16 -6.84 3.86
N ILE A 100 -0.87 -7.82 4.42
CA ILE A 100 -0.25 -8.93 5.14
C ILE A 100 0.69 -9.73 4.21
N GLN A 101 1.80 -10.19 4.75
CA GLN A 101 2.69 -11.10 4.04
C GLN A 101 2.13 -12.52 4.08
N LYS A 102 2.27 -13.24 2.98
CA LYS A 102 1.88 -14.66 2.90
C LYS A 102 2.76 -15.50 3.84
N GLY A 103 2.18 -16.56 4.43
CA GLY A 103 2.91 -17.51 5.29
C GLY A 103 2.69 -17.34 6.80
N GLY A 104 1.83 -16.41 7.22
CA GLY A 104 1.38 -16.30 8.62
C GLY A 104 0.41 -17.43 9.01
N SER A 105 0.19 -17.61 10.33
CA SER A 105 -0.79 -18.58 10.87
C SER A 105 -2.25 -18.18 10.68
N SER A 106 -2.50 -16.99 10.19
CA SER A 106 -3.81 -16.40 9.88
C SER A 106 -3.75 -15.62 8.56
N LYS A 107 -4.89 -15.52 7.87
CA LYS A 107 -5.05 -14.66 6.68
C LYS A 107 -5.35 -13.20 7.05
N CYS A 108 -5.59 -12.90 8.33
CA CYS A 108 -5.95 -11.59 8.84
C CYS A 108 -4.75 -10.86 9.42
N LYS A 109 -4.65 -9.56 9.13
CA LYS A 109 -3.63 -8.67 9.70
C LYS A 109 -3.81 -8.54 11.21
N GLY A 110 -2.70 -8.73 11.94
CA GLY A 110 -2.70 -8.64 13.41
C GLY A 110 -3.38 -9.79 14.12
N VAL A 111 -3.75 -10.85 13.39
CA VAL A 111 -4.36 -12.06 13.96
C VAL A 111 -3.38 -13.23 13.84
N TYR A 112 -3.31 -14.04 14.88
CA TYR A 112 -2.45 -15.21 14.97
C TYR A 112 -3.24 -16.39 15.48
N LYS A 113 -3.11 -17.55 14.84
CA LYS A 113 -3.64 -18.82 15.33
C LYS A 113 -2.59 -19.51 16.18
N ARG A 114 -2.95 -19.86 17.41
CA ARG A 114 -2.12 -20.65 18.31
C ARG A 114 -2.12 -22.12 17.89
N ARG A 115 -1.05 -22.81 18.23
CA ARG A 115 -0.91 -24.24 17.91
C ARG A 115 -1.53 -25.17 18.97
N ASP A 116 -1.90 -24.59 20.12
CA ASP A 116 -2.52 -25.34 21.21
C ASP A 116 -4.05 -25.46 20.99
N ASN A 117 -4.64 -26.59 21.41
CA ASN A 117 -6.08 -26.90 21.24
C ASN A 117 -6.95 -26.19 22.29
N ARG A 118 -6.77 -24.90 22.51
CA ARG A 118 -7.56 -24.12 23.47
C ARG A 118 -8.93 -23.72 22.88
N VAL A 119 -9.89 -23.47 23.75
CA VAL A 119 -11.24 -22.99 23.40
C VAL A 119 -11.19 -21.66 22.60
N LYS A 120 -10.16 -20.83 22.84
CA LYS A 120 -9.94 -19.56 22.11
C LYS A 120 -8.57 -19.58 21.42
N PRO A 121 -8.46 -20.20 20.23
CA PRO A 121 -7.17 -20.41 19.57
C PRO A 121 -6.64 -19.18 18.84
N PHE A 122 -7.44 -18.13 18.66
CA PHE A 122 -7.01 -16.94 17.94
C PHE A 122 -6.62 -15.81 18.88
N THR A 123 -5.57 -15.09 18.53
CA THR A 123 -5.08 -13.92 19.26
C THR A 123 -5.07 -12.73 18.32
N ALA A 124 -5.53 -11.57 18.76
CA ALA A 124 -5.36 -10.33 18.05
C ALA A 124 -4.37 -9.41 18.78
N GLN A 125 -3.51 -8.72 18.03
CA GLN A 125 -2.61 -7.69 18.53
C GLN A 125 -2.37 -6.61 17.47
N ILE A 126 -2.02 -5.41 17.92
CA ILE A 126 -1.64 -4.29 17.06
C ILE A 126 -0.38 -3.64 17.58
N THR A 127 0.50 -3.21 16.66
CA THR A 127 1.73 -2.48 17.02
C THR A 127 1.50 -0.99 16.79
N PHE A 128 1.60 -0.19 17.85
CA PHE A 128 1.52 1.25 17.80
C PHE A 128 2.69 1.88 18.57
N ASN A 129 3.39 2.83 17.98
CA ASN A 129 4.56 3.50 18.55
C ASN A 129 5.59 2.51 19.13
N TYR A 130 5.95 1.50 18.33
CA TYR A 130 6.89 0.42 18.69
C TYR A 130 6.46 -0.48 19.85
N LYS A 131 5.22 -0.36 20.33
CA LYS A 131 4.66 -1.20 21.40
C LYS A 131 3.59 -2.12 20.82
N ASN A 132 3.66 -3.41 21.19
CA ASN A 132 2.61 -4.37 20.87
C ASN A 132 1.49 -4.25 21.90
N ILE A 133 0.30 -3.97 21.43
CA ILE A 133 -0.92 -3.87 22.22
C ILE A 133 -1.70 -5.17 21.97
N TYR A 134 -1.89 -5.91 23.04
CA TYR A 134 -2.67 -7.15 23.04
C TYR A 134 -4.17 -6.82 23.12
N LEU A 135 -4.97 -7.44 22.22
CA LEU A 135 -6.40 -7.15 22.08
C LEU A 135 -7.30 -8.28 22.60
N GLY A 136 -6.73 -9.46 22.90
CA GLY A 136 -7.46 -10.57 23.50
C GLY A 136 -7.30 -11.91 22.78
N TYR A 137 -7.95 -12.95 23.37
CA TYR A 137 -8.14 -14.28 22.80
C TYR A 137 -9.58 -14.45 22.32
N PHE A 138 -9.72 -15.07 21.14
CA PHE A 138 -11.00 -15.20 20.44
C PHE A 138 -11.23 -16.66 20.02
N ALA A 139 -12.50 -17.05 19.97
CA ALA A 139 -12.89 -18.38 19.52
C ALA A 139 -12.73 -18.53 18.00
N THR A 140 -12.97 -17.46 17.24
CA THR A 140 -12.92 -17.45 15.79
C THR A 140 -11.91 -16.42 15.25
N GLU A 141 -11.38 -16.70 14.05
CA GLU A 141 -10.54 -15.76 13.30
C GLU A 141 -11.26 -14.45 13.02
N ARG A 142 -12.56 -14.52 12.73
CA ARG A 142 -13.44 -13.38 12.47
C ARG A 142 -13.55 -12.43 13.66
N GLU A 143 -13.80 -12.97 14.86
CA GLU A 143 -13.85 -12.16 16.09
C GLU A 143 -12.51 -11.44 16.34
N ALA A 144 -11.40 -12.14 16.18
CA ALA A 144 -10.06 -11.58 16.32
C ALA A 144 -9.81 -10.47 15.28
N ALA A 145 -10.23 -10.68 14.01
CA ALA A 145 -10.12 -9.71 12.94
C ALA A 145 -10.98 -8.45 13.20
N ILE A 146 -12.18 -8.61 13.74
CA ILE A 146 -13.05 -7.49 14.16
C ILE A 146 -12.38 -6.67 15.27
N ALA A 147 -11.80 -7.33 16.26
CA ALA A 147 -11.09 -6.65 17.34
C ALA A 147 -9.88 -5.88 16.81
N TYR A 148 -9.09 -6.48 15.88
CA TYR A 148 -8.02 -5.78 15.20
C TYR A 148 -8.52 -4.58 14.40
N ASN A 149 -9.59 -4.71 13.62
CA ASN A 149 -10.14 -3.62 12.80
C ASN A 149 -10.56 -2.42 13.66
N LYS A 150 -11.22 -2.66 14.80
CA LYS A 150 -11.57 -1.60 15.77
C LYS A 150 -10.32 -0.86 16.28
N ALA A 151 -9.30 -1.62 16.70
CA ALA A 151 -8.04 -1.04 17.15
C ALA A 151 -7.31 -0.29 16.03
N ALA A 152 -7.29 -0.85 14.81
CA ALA A 152 -6.65 -0.22 13.66
C ALA A 152 -7.32 1.12 13.31
N LEU A 153 -8.63 1.22 13.32
CA LEU A 153 -9.34 2.48 13.12
C LEU A 153 -9.01 3.50 14.22
N HIS A 154 -8.96 3.05 15.47
CA HIS A 154 -8.63 3.92 16.60
C HIS A 154 -7.20 4.47 16.53
N TYR A 155 -6.21 3.62 16.26
CA TYR A 155 -4.78 4.02 16.30
C TYR A 155 -4.26 4.56 14.98
N PHE A 156 -4.80 4.16 13.84
CA PHE A 156 -4.26 4.48 12.51
C PHE A 156 -5.18 5.37 11.67
N GLY A 157 -6.45 5.55 12.08
CA GLY A 157 -7.41 6.38 11.37
C GLY A 157 -7.56 5.95 9.91
N GLU A 158 -7.44 6.90 9.01
CA GLU A 158 -7.54 6.69 7.56
C GLU A 158 -6.44 5.79 6.96
N PHE A 159 -5.31 5.62 7.67
CA PHE A 159 -4.22 4.73 7.24
C PHE A 159 -4.41 3.28 7.67
N ALA A 160 -5.53 2.95 8.32
CA ALA A 160 -5.82 1.59 8.74
C ALA A 160 -6.13 0.70 7.54
N LEU A 161 -5.35 -0.38 7.36
CA LEU A 161 -5.76 -1.49 6.50
C LEU A 161 -6.62 -2.45 7.30
N LEU A 162 -7.90 -2.52 6.98
CA LEU A 162 -8.86 -3.39 7.65
C LEU A 162 -8.86 -4.79 7.03
N ASN A 163 -9.10 -5.79 7.87
CA ASN A 163 -9.38 -7.15 7.42
C ASN A 163 -10.80 -7.22 6.85
N ASP A 164 -10.96 -7.97 5.77
CA ASP A 164 -12.30 -8.35 5.31
C ASP A 164 -12.89 -9.39 6.27
N VAL A 165 -13.99 -9.02 6.93
CA VAL A 165 -14.70 -9.85 7.90
C VAL A 165 -16.06 -10.33 7.39
N SER A 166 -16.29 -10.28 6.07
CA SER A 166 -17.49 -10.81 5.43
C SER A 166 -17.56 -12.34 5.62
N GLU A 167 -18.77 -12.90 5.58
CA GLU A 167 -19.00 -14.32 5.85
C GLU A 167 -18.27 -15.25 4.87
N ASN A 168 -17.98 -14.77 3.67
CA ASN A 168 -17.32 -15.54 2.62
C ASN A 168 -15.80 -15.46 2.63
N SER A 169 -15.20 -14.52 3.34
CA SER A 169 -13.76 -14.25 3.28
C SER A 169 -12.92 -15.11 4.23
N LEU A 170 -13.50 -15.68 5.27
CA LEU A 170 -12.83 -16.39 6.37
C LEU A 170 -13.22 -17.87 6.51
N LYS A 171 -13.67 -18.48 5.40
CA LYS A 171 -13.88 -19.94 5.30
C LYS A 171 -12.59 -20.69 5.04
#